data_b403d448f8da5621b09207786a795b41
#
_entry.id   b403d448f8da5621b09207786a795b41
#
_cell.length_a   1.000
_cell.length_b   1.000
_cell.length_c   1.000
_cell.angle_alpha   90.00
_cell.angle_beta   90.00
_cell.angle_gamma   90.00
#
_symmetry.space_group_name_H-M   'P 1'
#
loop_
_entity.id
_entity.type
_entity.pdbx_description
1 polymer ?
#
loop_
_entity_poly.entity_id
_entity_poly.type
_entity_poly.pdbx_seq_one_letter_code
_entity_poly.pdbx_strand_id
1 'polypeptide(L)'
;IIFTDVSFGYDEYRHIYENLRLHIQQGQSIAIVGASGSGKTTLFNMLERLYDYGGSIRIGSVELKDISIDTWRNALGTITQDTYIFNASFKDNIRLARPEASMADLDQAINRASLRSVVEKLPEGMNTIVGSGGQGLSGGERQRVALARLFLRNPKIVLLDEPLEGLDQVTRKALHRDLMHYVDGKTCLYITHQLEGLEQMDRILFMDKGQIVEDGTYEELIALRGHFYEYCYLSMASIQ
;
A
#
# COMPACT_ATOMS: atom_id res chain seq x y z
N ILE A 1 -4.13 -9.29 -12.51
CA ILE A 1 -3.06 -10.08 -11.87
C ILE A 1 -3.66 -11.44 -11.53
N ILE A 2 -3.00 -12.52 -11.88
CA ILE A 2 -3.54 -13.88 -11.68
C ILE A 2 -2.51 -14.72 -10.91
N PHE A 3 -2.91 -15.24 -9.76
CA PHE A 3 -2.16 -16.21 -8.97
C PHE A 3 -2.73 -17.61 -9.21
N THR A 4 -1.88 -18.56 -9.55
CA THR A 4 -2.27 -19.94 -9.79
C THR A 4 -1.37 -20.89 -8.99
N ASP A 5 -1.97 -21.57 -8.02
CA ASP A 5 -1.31 -22.55 -7.14
C ASP A 5 0.01 -22.02 -6.54
N VAL A 6 -0.02 -20.75 -6.11
CA VAL A 6 1.17 -20.09 -5.55
C VAL A 6 1.46 -20.63 -4.16
N SER A 7 2.71 -21.06 -3.97
CA SER A 7 3.24 -21.51 -2.69
C SER A 7 4.46 -20.69 -2.28
N PHE A 8 4.56 -20.39 -0.98
CA PHE A 8 5.66 -19.61 -0.44
C PHE A 8 5.90 -19.93 1.03
N GLY A 9 7.16 -19.97 1.43
CA GLY A 9 7.62 -20.03 2.80
C GLY A 9 8.93 -19.26 2.95
N TYR A 10 9.15 -18.61 4.11
CA TYR A 10 10.42 -17.93 4.39
C TYR A 10 11.57 -18.90 4.66
N ASP A 11 11.25 -20.11 5.08
CA ASP A 11 12.16 -21.23 5.29
C ASP A 11 11.42 -22.55 5.05
N GLU A 12 12.11 -23.67 5.15
CA GLU A 12 11.55 -25.01 4.90
C GLU A 12 10.45 -25.42 5.90
N TYR A 13 10.36 -24.75 7.04
CA TYR A 13 9.41 -25.07 8.12
C TYR A 13 8.25 -24.09 8.22
N ARG A 14 8.37 -22.91 7.63
CA ARG A 14 7.37 -21.83 7.74
C ARG A 14 6.71 -21.57 6.39
N HIS A 15 5.77 -22.41 6.05
CA HIS A 15 4.89 -22.19 4.88
C HIS A 15 3.87 -21.08 5.23
N ILE A 16 3.80 -20.08 4.37
CA ILE A 16 2.85 -18.97 4.46
C ILE A 16 1.69 -19.23 3.51
N TYR A 17 1.99 -19.66 2.28
CA TYR A 17 1.00 -19.98 1.27
C TYR A 17 1.18 -21.41 0.77
N GLU A 18 0.03 -22.08 0.64
CA GLU A 18 -0.08 -23.38 -0.03
C GLU A 18 -1.22 -23.30 -1.04
N ASN A 19 -0.87 -23.36 -2.34
CA ASN A 19 -1.83 -23.33 -3.45
C ASN A 19 -2.73 -22.07 -3.47
N LEU A 20 -2.19 -20.89 -3.18
CA LEU A 20 -2.94 -19.66 -3.26
C LEU A 20 -3.41 -19.41 -4.68
N ARG A 21 -4.71 -19.19 -4.84
CA ARG A 21 -5.35 -18.78 -6.10
C ARG A 21 -6.05 -17.45 -5.88
N LEU A 22 -5.77 -16.48 -6.74
CA LEU A 22 -6.38 -15.17 -6.67
C LEU A 22 -6.41 -14.55 -8.06
N HIS A 23 -7.53 -13.97 -8.42
CA HIS A 23 -7.65 -13.19 -9.64
C HIS A 23 -8.04 -11.75 -9.30
N ILE A 24 -7.23 -10.79 -9.72
CA ILE A 24 -7.40 -9.36 -9.54
C ILE A 24 -7.61 -8.75 -10.93
N GLN A 25 -8.73 -8.11 -11.15
CA GLN A 25 -9.03 -7.47 -12.42
C GLN A 25 -8.26 -6.15 -12.55
N GLN A 26 -7.99 -5.75 -13.79
CA GLN A 26 -7.40 -4.44 -14.05
C GLN A 26 -8.37 -3.33 -13.62
N GLY A 27 -7.84 -2.34 -12.92
CA GLY A 27 -8.64 -1.22 -12.41
C GLY A 27 -9.43 -1.53 -11.15
N GLN A 28 -9.33 -2.75 -10.59
CA GLN A 28 -10.03 -3.15 -9.38
C GLN A 28 -9.28 -2.69 -8.13
N SER A 29 -10.01 -2.12 -7.18
CA SER A 29 -9.54 -1.79 -5.84
C SER A 29 -9.92 -2.89 -4.85
N ILE A 30 -8.94 -3.50 -4.19
CA ILE A 30 -9.13 -4.62 -3.28
C ILE A 30 -8.57 -4.27 -1.91
N ALA A 31 -9.40 -4.35 -0.87
CA ALA A 31 -8.93 -4.35 0.51
C ALA A 31 -8.53 -5.76 0.94
N ILE A 32 -7.41 -5.86 1.66
CA ILE A 32 -6.94 -7.12 2.25
C ILE A 32 -6.90 -6.92 3.76
N VAL A 33 -7.76 -7.66 4.45
CA VAL A 33 -7.92 -7.59 5.91
C VAL A 33 -7.68 -8.96 6.55
N GLY A 34 -7.49 -8.97 7.86
CA GLY A 34 -7.24 -10.20 8.62
C GLY A 34 -6.19 -10.01 9.71
N ALA A 35 -6.02 -11.01 10.58
CA ALA A 35 -5.12 -10.95 11.72
C ALA A 35 -3.66 -10.68 11.32
N SER A 36 -2.86 -10.15 12.25
CA SER A 36 -1.42 -10.03 12.06
C SER A 36 -0.80 -11.41 11.80
N GLY A 37 0.13 -11.49 10.85
CA GLY A 37 0.76 -12.75 10.45
C GLY A 37 -0.09 -13.65 9.54
N SER A 38 -1.26 -13.20 9.06
CA SER A 38 -2.08 -13.98 8.10
C SER A 38 -1.48 -14.06 6.68
N GLY A 39 -0.37 -13.36 6.40
CA GLY A 39 0.33 -13.41 5.12
C GLY A 39 0.20 -12.14 4.26
N LYS A 40 -0.62 -11.16 4.61
CA LYS A 40 -0.94 -9.98 3.77
C LYS A 40 0.29 -9.29 3.17
N THR A 41 1.25 -8.89 4.00
CA THR A 41 2.50 -8.26 3.54
C THR A 41 3.35 -9.21 2.69
N THR A 42 3.29 -10.52 2.94
CA THR A 42 3.98 -11.53 2.13
C THR A 42 3.46 -11.56 0.69
N LEU A 43 2.15 -11.33 0.48
CA LEU A 43 1.57 -11.19 -0.85
C LEU A 43 2.21 -10.02 -1.62
N PHE A 44 2.42 -8.89 -0.96
CA PHE A 44 3.10 -7.72 -1.54
C PHE A 44 4.56 -8.03 -1.86
N ASN A 45 5.27 -8.66 -0.94
CA ASN A 45 6.67 -9.03 -1.14
C ASN A 45 6.88 -9.92 -2.39
N MET A 46 5.95 -10.83 -2.68
CA MET A 46 5.99 -11.63 -3.91
C MET A 46 5.71 -10.77 -5.16
N LEU A 47 4.72 -9.87 -5.09
CA LEU A 47 4.43 -8.93 -6.19
C LEU A 47 5.58 -7.96 -6.44
N GLU A 48 6.29 -7.53 -5.40
CA GLU A 48 7.48 -6.70 -5.52
C GLU A 48 8.71 -7.47 -6.02
N ARG A 49 8.59 -8.81 -6.15
CA ARG A 49 9.68 -9.71 -6.53
C ARG A 49 10.87 -9.64 -5.56
N LEU A 50 10.56 -9.52 -4.26
CA LEU A 50 11.56 -9.60 -3.20
C LEU A 50 11.91 -11.04 -2.84
N TYR A 51 11.03 -11.99 -3.17
CA TYR A 51 11.19 -13.41 -2.91
C TYR A 51 10.73 -14.24 -4.11
N ASP A 52 11.37 -15.39 -4.30
CA ASP A 52 10.91 -16.41 -5.24
C ASP A 52 9.72 -17.18 -4.66
N TYR A 53 8.87 -17.72 -5.51
CA TYR A 53 7.66 -18.46 -5.15
C TYR A 53 7.46 -19.67 -6.07
N GLY A 54 6.75 -20.68 -5.58
CA GLY A 54 6.25 -21.79 -6.40
C GLY A 54 4.93 -21.40 -7.08
N GLY A 55 4.56 -22.12 -8.13
CA GLY A 55 3.37 -21.82 -8.92
C GLY A 55 3.58 -20.69 -9.92
N SER A 56 2.51 -19.93 -10.23
CA SER A 56 2.53 -18.91 -11.27
C SER A 56 1.85 -17.62 -10.79
N ILE A 57 2.48 -16.47 -11.03
CA ILE A 57 1.87 -15.14 -10.92
C ILE A 57 1.98 -14.46 -12.29
N ARG A 58 0.85 -14.10 -12.88
CA ARG A 58 0.80 -13.50 -14.22
C ARG A 58 0.21 -12.10 -14.19
N ILE A 59 0.81 -11.24 -15.00
CA ILE A 59 0.30 -9.89 -15.28
C ILE A 59 -0.24 -9.92 -16.72
N GLY A 60 -1.56 -9.98 -16.83
CA GLY A 60 -2.20 -10.29 -18.11
C GLY A 60 -1.78 -11.69 -18.61
N SER A 61 -1.11 -11.76 -19.77
CA SER A 61 -0.62 -13.02 -20.36
C SER A 61 0.83 -13.38 -20.00
N VAL A 62 1.57 -12.51 -19.30
CA VAL A 62 3.01 -12.67 -19.06
C VAL A 62 3.27 -13.10 -17.61
N GLU A 63 4.17 -14.06 -17.42
CA GLU A 63 4.64 -14.43 -16.07
C GLU A 63 5.39 -13.27 -15.44
N LEU A 64 5.10 -12.98 -14.16
CA LEU A 64 5.72 -11.88 -13.43
C LEU A 64 7.25 -11.97 -13.42
N LYS A 65 7.79 -13.16 -13.27
CA LYS A 65 9.24 -13.41 -13.27
C LYS A 65 9.91 -13.13 -14.62
N ASP A 66 9.15 -13.18 -15.72
CA ASP A 66 9.66 -12.96 -17.10
C ASP A 66 9.59 -11.48 -17.50
N ILE A 67 8.87 -10.63 -16.75
CA ILE A 67 8.87 -9.18 -16.95
C ILE A 67 10.21 -8.62 -16.45
N SER A 68 10.86 -7.72 -17.21
CA SER A 68 12.07 -7.07 -16.71
C SER A 68 11.78 -6.33 -15.41
N ILE A 69 12.73 -6.37 -14.46
CA ILE A 69 12.53 -5.77 -13.13
C ILE A 69 12.28 -4.26 -13.22
N ASP A 70 12.93 -3.57 -14.15
CA ASP A 70 12.74 -2.14 -14.35
C ASP A 70 11.35 -1.82 -14.91
N THR A 71 10.88 -2.60 -15.89
CA THR A 71 9.53 -2.46 -16.44
C THR A 71 8.47 -2.66 -15.34
N TRP A 72 8.65 -3.72 -14.54
CA TRP A 72 7.72 -4.03 -13.46
C TRP A 72 7.71 -2.96 -12.37
N ARG A 73 8.90 -2.60 -11.87
CA ARG A 73 9.03 -1.54 -10.85
C ARG A 73 8.50 -0.20 -11.32
N ASN A 74 8.62 0.12 -12.63
CA ASN A 74 8.04 1.34 -13.18
C ASN A 74 6.51 1.32 -13.23
N ALA A 75 5.89 0.16 -13.39
CA ALA A 75 4.44 0.00 -13.38
C ALA A 75 3.85 -0.02 -11.96
N LEU A 76 4.67 -0.32 -10.94
CA LEU A 76 4.26 -0.56 -9.57
C LEU A 76 4.57 0.65 -8.68
N GLY A 77 3.65 1.04 -7.83
CA GLY A 77 3.87 1.99 -6.73
C GLY A 77 3.52 1.34 -5.41
N THR A 78 4.46 1.35 -4.48
CA THR A 78 4.27 0.71 -3.18
C THR A 78 4.42 1.72 -2.05
N ILE A 79 3.55 1.61 -1.05
CA ILE A 79 3.75 2.17 0.28
C ILE A 79 3.87 1.01 1.23
N THR A 80 5.00 0.94 1.93
CA THR A 80 5.29 -0.03 2.98
C THR A 80 5.14 0.62 4.35
N GLN A 81 5.03 -0.20 5.40
CA GLN A 81 4.90 0.26 6.78
C GLN A 81 6.06 1.17 7.20
N ASP A 82 7.28 0.87 6.77
CA ASP A 82 8.47 1.68 7.06
C ASP A 82 8.92 2.48 5.84
N THR A 83 8.82 3.80 5.94
CA THR A 83 9.28 4.72 4.90
C THR A 83 10.70 5.17 5.16
N TYR A 84 11.63 4.81 4.25
CA TYR A 84 13.01 5.27 4.32
C TYR A 84 13.17 6.70 3.81
N ILE A 85 13.85 7.54 4.60
CA ILE A 85 14.22 8.91 4.26
C ILE A 85 15.74 8.97 4.06
N PHE A 86 16.13 9.31 2.85
CA PHE A 86 17.54 9.47 2.49
C PHE A 86 18.13 10.76 3.10
N ASN A 87 19.41 10.74 3.40
CA ASN A 87 20.15 11.95 3.80
C ASN A 87 20.34 12.88 2.59
N ALA A 88 19.31 13.60 2.25
CA ALA A 88 19.20 14.49 1.09
C ALA A 88 18.20 15.61 1.37
N SER A 89 18.03 16.57 0.46
CA SER A 89 17.01 17.61 0.65
C SER A 89 15.61 17.00 0.68
N PHE A 90 14.67 17.72 1.33
CA PHE A 90 13.28 17.30 1.40
C PHE A 90 12.69 17.08 -0.01
N LYS A 91 12.93 18.02 -0.93
CA LYS A 91 12.50 17.91 -2.34
C LYS A 91 13.11 16.72 -3.05
N ASP A 92 14.41 16.44 -2.83
CA ASP A 92 15.09 15.35 -3.52
C ASP A 92 14.58 14.00 -3.01
N ASN A 93 14.24 13.90 -1.71
CA ASN A 93 13.58 12.72 -1.19
C ASN A 93 12.27 12.40 -1.91
N ILE A 94 11.47 13.40 -2.28
CA ILE A 94 10.24 13.18 -3.04
C ILE A 94 10.56 12.92 -4.52
N ARG A 95 11.50 13.67 -5.10
CA ARG A 95 11.89 13.58 -6.51
C ARG A 95 12.50 12.22 -6.89
N LEU A 96 13.00 11.43 -5.92
CA LEU A 96 13.44 10.04 -6.18
C LEU A 96 12.39 9.20 -6.92
N ALA A 97 11.11 9.47 -6.71
CA ALA A 97 10.03 8.75 -7.38
C ALA A 97 9.92 9.07 -8.88
N ARG A 98 10.32 10.28 -9.29
CA ARG A 98 10.36 10.76 -10.68
C ARG A 98 11.40 11.87 -10.81
N PRO A 99 12.68 11.54 -11.15
CA PRO A 99 13.79 12.49 -11.18
C PRO A 99 13.57 13.70 -12.09
N GLU A 100 12.87 13.51 -13.21
CA GLU A 100 12.54 14.54 -14.20
C GLU A 100 11.34 15.43 -13.84
N ALA A 101 10.73 15.21 -12.65
CA ALA A 101 9.55 15.97 -12.23
C ALA A 101 9.84 17.47 -12.12
N SER A 102 8.95 18.28 -12.65
CA SER A 102 9.00 19.74 -12.54
C SER A 102 8.74 20.19 -11.09
N MET A 103 9.07 21.46 -10.79
CA MET A 103 8.72 22.03 -9.46
C MET A 103 7.22 22.08 -9.24
N ALA A 104 6.42 22.28 -10.29
CA ALA A 104 4.96 22.27 -10.20
C ALA A 104 4.42 20.87 -9.84
N ASP A 105 5.00 19.81 -10.42
CA ASP A 105 4.65 18.42 -10.06
C ASP A 105 4.97 18.12 -8.60
N LEU A 106 6.13 18.56 -8.12
CA LEU A 106 6.54 18.40 -6.73
C LEU A 106 5.60 19.14 -5.77
N ASP A 107 5.27 20.40 -6.10
CA ASP A 107 4.32 21.20 -5.29
C ASP A 107 2.94 20.52 -5.22
N GLN A 108 2.46 19.99 -6.32
CA GLN A 108 1.21 19.25 -6.36
C GLN A 108 1.26 17.99 -5.48
N ALA A 109 2.34 17.21 -5.57
CA ALA A 109 2.52 16.00 -4.76
C ALA A 109 2.60 16.32 -3.26
N ILE A 110 3.33 17.38 -2.89
CA ILE A 110 3.46 17.89 -1.52
C ILE A 110 2.09 18.31 -0.97
N ASN A 111 1.31 19.05 -1.75
CA ASN A 111 -0.02 19.49 -1.33
C ASN A 111 -0.97 18.31 -1.13
N ARG A 112 -1.02 17.37 -2.07
CA ARG A 112 -1.86 16.16 -1.97
C ARG A 112 -1.49 15.29 -0.77
N ALA A 113 -0.20 15.22 -0.42
CA ALA A 113 0.26 14.49 0.76
C ALA A 113 0.14 15.29 2.08
N SER A 114 -0.52 16.46 2.07
CA SER A 114 -0.68 17.36 3.24
C SER A 114 0.67 17.73 3.89
N LEU A 115 1.74 17.88 3.07
CA LEU A 115 3.09 18.19 3.54
C LEU A 115 3.42 19.69 3.55
N ARG A 116 2.54 20.56 3.06
CA ARG A 116 2.83 22.01 2.96
C ARG A 116 3.23 22.61 4.32
N SER A 117 2.47 22.34 5.36
CA SER A 117 2.76 22.82 6.72
C SER A 117 4.06 22.25 7.32
N VAL A 118 4.51 21.08 6.85
CA VAL A 118 5.81 20.53 7.24
C VAL A 118 6.92 21.32 6.57
N VAL A 119 6.82 21.54 5.25
CA VAL A 119 7.81 22.31 4.49
C VAL A 119 7.98 23.73 5.05
N GLU A 120 6.89 24.38 5.44
CA GLU A 120 6.91 25.73 6.02
C GLU A 120 7.63 25.80 7.38
N LYS A 121 7.69 24.70 8.12
CA LYS A 121 8.40 24.62 9.41
C LYS A 121 9.88 24.26 9.26
N LEU A 122 10.29 23.77 8.08
CA LEU A 122 11.69 23.42 7.84
C LEU A 122 12.55 24.67 7.64
N PRO A 123 13.78 24.74 8.20
CA PRO A 123 14.64 25.92 8.18
C PRO A 123 14.88 26.52 6.79
N GLU A 124 15.07 25.66 5.79
CA GLU A 124 15.31 26.05 4.38
C GLU A 124 14.18 25.54 3.46
N GLY A 125 12.98 25.29 4.03
CA GLY A 125 11.85 24.76 3.30
C GLY A 125 12.19 23.45 2.60
N MET A 126 11.87 23.34 1.31
CA MET A 126 12.13 22.13 0.51
C MET A 126 13.64 21.82 0.32
N ASN A 127 14.54 22.76 0.57
CA ASN A 127 15.99 22.53 0.45
C ASN A 127 16.62 21.99 1.74
N THR A 128 15.88 21.98 2.86
CA THR A 128 16.37 21.43 4.13
C THR A 128 16.81 19.97 3.95
N ILE A 129 18.03 19.67 4.42
CA ILE A 129 18.53 18.30 4.48
C ILE A 129 17.75 17.55 5.57
N VAL A 130 17.16 16.43 5.22
CA VAL A 130 16.39 15.54 6.10
C VAL A 130 17.01 14.14 6.15
N GLY A 131 16.60 13.33 7.10
CA GLY A 131 17.14 11.97 7.26
C GLY A 131 18.17 11.88 8.38
N SER A 132 18.99 10.83 8.38
CA SER A 132 19.89 10.49 9.49
C SER A 132 20.99 11.53 9.79
N GLY A 133 21.35 12.36 8.81
CA GLY A 133 22.36 13.43 8.95
C GLY A 133 21.79 14.84 8.97
N GLY A 134 20.46 15.00 8.97
CA GLY A 134 19.80 16.29 8.90
C GLY A 134 18.60 16.40 9.86
N GLN A 135 17.62 17.24 9.48
CA GLN A 135 16.40 17.40 10.25
C GLN A 135 15.60 16.08 10.29
N GLY A 136 15.27 15.61 11.48
CA GLY A 136 14.41 14.44 11.67
C GLY A 136 12.98 14.70 11.24
N LEU A 137 12.34 13.69 10.62
CA LEU A 137 10.91 13.67 10.35
C LEU A 137 10.22 12.70 11.31
N SER A 138 9.06 13.08 11.82
CA SER A 138 8.18 12.19 12.59
C SER A 138 7.70 10.99 11.74
N GLY A 139 7.19 9.93 12.38
CA GLY A 139 6.63 8.77 11.68
C GLY A 139 5.56 9.17 10.66
N GLY A 140 4.59 9.99 11.07
CA GLY A 140 3.53 10.47 10.19
C GLY A 140 4.03 11.38 9.05
N GLU A 141 5.10 12.17 9.26
CA GLU A 141 5.72 12.97 8.19
C GLU A 141 6.43 12.06 7.18
N ARG A 142 7.14 11.04 7.65
CA ARG A 142 7.76 10.04 6.75
C ARG A 142 6.69 9.34 5.91
N GLN A 143 5.59 8.93 6.52
CA GLN A 143 4.49 8.28 5.81
C GLN A 143 3.88 9.19 4.74
N ARG A 144 3.73 10.49 5.03
CA ARG A 144 3.26 11.47 4.04
C ARG A 144 4.28 11.71 2.93
N VAL A 145 5.60 11.58 3.18
CA VAL A 145 6.62 11.60 2.12
C VAL A 145 6.45 10.40 1.19
N ALA A 146 6.13 9.20 1.71
CA ALA A 146 5.81 8.03 0.87
C ALA A 146 4.59 8.29 -0.02
N LEU A 147 3.53 8.90 0.54
CA LEU A 147 2.35 9.30 -0.25
C LEU A 147 2.72 10.32 -1.33
N ALA A 148 3.54 11.32 -1.03
CA ALA A 148 4.00 12.29 -2.02
C ALA A 148 4.79 11.62 -3.15
N ARG A 149 5.65 10.66 -2.85
CA ARG A 149 6.37 9.83 -3.84
C ARG A 149 5.40 9.05 -4.72
N LEU A 150 4.38 8.42 -4.13
CA LEU A 150 3.34 7.69 -4.85
C LEU A 150 2.56 8.61 -5.80
N PHE A 151 2.09 9.75 -5.32
CA PHE A 151 1.34 10.72 -6.13
C PHE A 151 2.18 11.30 -7.27
N LEU A 152 3.48 11.57 -7.01
CA LEU A 152 4.40 12.08 -8.02
C LEU A 152 4.67 11.06 -9.13
N ARG A 153 4.86 9.78 -8.77
CA ARG A 153 5.15 8.70 -9.70
C ARG A 153 3.95 8.30 -10.55
N ASN A 154 2.76 8.33 -9.99
CA ASN A 154 1.49 8.01 -10.63
C ASN A 154 1.45 6.63 -11.34
N PRO A 155 1.76 5.52 -10.65
CA PRO A 155 1.78 4.18 -11.22
C PRO A 155 0.38 3.66 -11.57
N LYS A 156 0.32 2.59 -12.38
CA LYS A 156 -0.94 1.92 -12.76
C LYS A 156 -1.39 0.87 -11.74
N ILE A 157 -0.44 0.27 -11.04
CA ILE A 157 -0.67 -0.74 -10.01
C ILE A 157 -0.15 -0.18 -8.69
N VAL A 158 -0.96 -0.24 -7.65
CA VAL A 158 -0.68 0.37 -6.35
C VAL A 158 -0.79 -0.69 -5.25
N LEU A 159 0.25 -0.83 -4.45
CA LEU A 159 0.29 -1.67 -3.26
C LEU A 159 0.41 -0.77 -2.04
N LEU A 160 -0.56 -0.82 -1.14
CA LEU A 160 -0.64 0.03 0.04
C LEU A 160 -0.66 -0.85 1.29
N ASP A 161 0.44 -0.87 2.04
CA ASP A 161 0.52 -1.57 3.33
C ASP A 161 0.41 -0.54 4.46
N GLU A 162 -0.77 -0.43 5.03
CA GLU A 162 -1.12 0.50 6.11
C GLU A 162 -0.67 1.96 5.85
N PRO A 163 -1.00 2.54 4.68
CA PRO A 163 -0.41 3.79 4.20
C PRO A 163 -0.72 5.02 5.05
N LEU A 164 -1.68 4.93 5.99
CA LEU A 164 -2.13 6.04 6.83
C LEU A 164 -1.89 5.77 8.33
N GLU A 165 -1.08 4.75 8.66
CA GLU A 165 -0.69 4.45 10.03
C GLU A 165 0.15 5.59 10.64
N GLY A 166 0.00 5.83 11.94
CA GLY A 166 0.77 6.85 12.66
C GLY A 166 0.35 8.31 12.36
N LEU A 167 -0.71 8.54 11.61
CA LEU A 167 -1.28 9.87 11.36
C LEU A 167 -2.33 10.23 12.41
N ASP A 168 -2.39 11.52 12.76
CA ASP A 168 -3.50 12.04 13.54
C ASP A 168 -4.85 11.90 12.80
N GLN A 169 -5.94 11.87 13.54
CA GLN A 169 -7.26 11.56 12.98
C GLN A 169 -7.71 12.55 11.88
N VAL A 170 -7.39 13.83 12.01
CA VAL A 170 -7.80 14.87 11.04
C VAL A 170 -7.04 14.70 9.73
N THR A 171 -5.71 14.59 9.82
CA THR A 171 -4.83 14.35 8.67
C THR A 171 -5.15 13.04 7.99
N ARG A 172 -5.38 11.98 8.77
CA ARG A 172 -5.74 10.66 8.25
C ARG A 172 -7.02 10.68 7.42
N LYS A 173 -8.11 11.29 7.93
CA LYS A 173 -9.39 11.39 7.18
C LYS A 173 -9.25 12.16 5.87
N ALA A 174 -8.52 13.26 5.89
CA ALA A 174 -8.29 14.04 4.67
C ALA A 174 -7.49 13.23 3.63
N LEU A 175 -6.38 12.62 4.06
CA LEU A 175 -5.53 11.82 3.17
C LEU A 175 -6.21 10.53 2.71
N HIS A 176 -7.04 9.90 3.54
CA HIS A 176 -7.82 8.72 3.14
C HIS A 176 -8.73 9.05 1.95
N ARG A 177 -9.51 10.13 2.03
CA ARG A 177 -10.37 10.56 0.93
C ARG A 177 -9.57 10.84 -0.34
N ASP A 178 -8.44 11.55 -0.22
CA ASP A 178 -7.59 11.88 -1.37
C ASP A 178 -6.93 10.62 -1.96
N LEU A 179 -6.59 9.66 -1.12
CA LEU A 179 -6.03 8.37 -1.54
C LEU A 179 -7.07 7.51 -2.25
N MET A 180 -8.30 7.42 -1.72
CA MET A 180 -9.39 6.68 -2.39
C MET A 180 -9.68 7.26 -3.77
N HIS A 181 -9.78 8.58 -3.88
CA HIS A 181 -9.92 9.24 -5.19
C HIS A 181 -8.71 9.01 -6.13
N TYR A 182 -7.51 8.91 -5.56
CA TYR A 182 -6.29 8.66 -6.35
C TYR A 182 -6.23 7.24 -6.91
N VAL A 183 -6.71 6.24 -6.17
CA VAL A 183 -6.68 4.84 -6.59
C VAL A 183 -7.87 4.45 -7.47
N ASP A 184 -8.87 5.31 -7.58
CA ASP A 184 -10.02 5.10 -8.45
C ASP A 184 -9.57 4.83 -9.91
N GLY A 185 -10.05 3.72 -10.48
CA GLY A 185 -9.65 3.24 -11.81
C GLY A 185 -8.24 2.64 -11.92
N LYS A 186 -7.48 2.56 -10.82
CA LYS A 186 -6.18 1.86 -10.75
C LYS A 186 -6.36 0.46 -10.18
N THR A 187 -5.47 -0.46 -10.57
CA THR A 187 -5.39 -1.74 -9.85
C THR A 187 -4.73 -1.48 -8.50
N CYS A 188 -5.51 -1.57 -7.42
CA CYS A 188 -5.06 -1.26 -6.07
C CYS A 188 -5.26 -2.45 -5.14
N LEU A 189 -4.21 -2.82 -4.41
CA LEU A 189 -4.29 -3.71 -3.27
C LEU A 189 -3.97 -2.89 -2.01
N TYR A 190 -4.90 -2.88 -1.07
CA TYR A 190 -4.84 -2.07 0.13
C TYR A 190 -4.92 -2.93 1.39
N ILE A 191 -3.80 -3.15 2.05
CA ILE A 191 -3.75 -3.80 3.35
C ILE A 191 -4.09 -2.76 4.41
N THR A 192 -5.08 -3.05 5.23
CA THR A 192 -5.48 -2.17 6.33
C THR A 192 -6.12 -2.97 7.46
N HIS A 193 -5.98 -2.46 8.68
CA HIS A 193 -6.74 -2.90 9.85
C HIS A 193 -7.87 -1.90 10.20
N GLN A 194 -7.99 -0.80 9.45
CA GLN A 194 -9.01 0.21 9.65
C GLN A 194 -10.27 -0.14 8.86
N LEU A 195 -11.44 0.03 9.50
CA LEU A 195 -12.72 -0.26 8.86
C LEU A 195 -13.21 0.89 7.98
N GLU A 196 -12.74 2.13 8.25
CA GLU A 196 -13.16 3.33 7.53
C GLU A 196 -12.75 3.23 6.05
N GLY A 197 -13.72 3.32 5.15
CA GLY A 197 -13.54 3.30 3.69
C GLY A 197 -13.51 1.93 3.05
N LEU A 198 -13.65 0.84 3.80
CA LEU A 198 -13.74 -0.50 3.20
C LEU A 198 -14.97 -0.66 2.31
N GLU A 199 -16.04 0.08 2.59
CA GLU A 199 -17.26 0.13 1.79
C GLU A 199 -17.07 0.79 0.41
N GLN A 200 -15.95 1.49 0.19
CA GLN A 200 -15.61 2.13 -1.09
C GLN A 200 -14.74 1.23 -1.98
N MET A 201 -14.28 0.09 -1.45
CA MET A 201 -13.46 -0.87 -2.21
C MET A 201 -14.35 -1.78 -3.04
N ASP A 202 -13.92 -2.09 -4.27
CA ASP A 202 -14.66 -3.00 -5.15
C ASP A 202 -14.79 -4.42 -4.57
N ARG A 203 -13.81 -4.81 -3.74
CA ARG A 203 -13.71 -6.16 -3.19
C ARG A 203 -12.89 -6.19 -1.90
N ILE A 204 -13.25 -7.08 -1.00
CA ILE A 204 -12.55 -7.32 0.24
C ILE A 204 -12.13 -8.79 0.28
N LEU A 205 -10.87 -9.03 0.60
CA LEU A 205 -10.31 -10.35 0.89
C LEU A 205 -10.04 -10.45 2.38
N PHE A 206 -10.69 -11.39 3.06
CA PHE A 206 -10.34 -11.71 4.43
C PHE A 206 -9.35 -12.87 4.46
N MET A 207 -8.17 -12.60 5.00
CA MET A 207 -7.08 -13.57 5.06
C MET A 207 -6.88 -14.13 6.47
N ASP A 208 -6.81 -15.45 6.57
CA ASP A 208 -6.38 -16.16 7.76
C ASP A 208 -5.39 -17.27 7.40
N LYS A 209 -4.27 -17.36 8.14
CA LYS A 209 -3.24 -18.39 8.01
C LYS A 209 -2.83 -18.71 6.56
N GLY A 210 -2.61 -17.67 5.77
CA GLY A 210 -2.18 -17.79 4.38
C GLY A 210 -3.28 -18.19 3.39
N GLN A 211 -4.52 -18.20 3.81
CA GLN A 211 -5.67 -18.51 2.96
C GLN A 211 -6.61 -17.31 2.87
N ILE A 212 -7.24 -17.16 1.70
CA ILE A 212 -8.36 -16.25 1.52
C ILE A 212 -9.60 -17.03 1.97
N VAL A 213 -10.12 -16.71 3.15
CA VAL A 213 -11.25 -17.44 3.76
C VAL A 213 -12.59 -16.79 3.41
N GLU A 214 -12.61 -15.51 3.10
CA GLU A 214 -13.77 -14.80 2.59
C GLU A 214 -13.36 -13.82 1.50
N ASP A 215 -14.24 -13.62 0.53
CA ASP A 215 -14.00 -12.88 -0.68
C ASP A 215 -15.32 -12.35 -1.25
N GLY A 216 -15.51 -11.03 -1.28
CA GLY A 216 -16.73 -10.39 -1.72
C GLY A 216 -16.72 -8.88 -1.56
N THR A 217 -17.84 -8.24 -1.82
CA THR A 217 -18.06 -6.83 -1.50
C THR A 217 -18.29 -6.64 0.00
N TYR A 218 -18.22 -5.41 0.47
CA TYR A 218 -18.47 -5.08 1.88
C TYR A 218 -19.86 -5.58 2.33
N GLU A 219 -20.89 -5.33 1.52
CA GLU A 219 -22.27 -5.70 1.83
C GLU A 219 -22.45 -7.23 1.87
N GLU A 220 -21.85 -7.95 0.91
CA GLU A 220 -21.90 -9.42 0.86
C GLU A 220 -21.26 -10.03 2.10
N LEU A 221 -20.09 -9.56 2.49
CA LEU A 221 -19.37 -10.10 3.66
C LEU A 221 -20.04 -9.75 4.99
N ILE A 222 -20.63 -8.56 5.12
CA ILE A 222 -21.44 -8.21 6.29
C ILE A 222 -22.69 -9.09 6.38
N ALA A 223 -23.37 -9.33 5.24
CA ALA A 223 -24.54 -10.20 5.19
C ALA A 223 -24.23 -11.68 5.49
N LEU A 224 -23.03 -12.15 5.13
CA LEU A 224 -22.55 -13.50 5.39
C LEU A 224 -22.43 -13.80 6.89
N ARG A 225 -22.17 -12.78 7.72
CA ARG A 225 -21.93 -12.88 9.17
C ARG A 225 -20.79 -13.85 9.54
N GLY A 226 -19.77 -13.93 8.70
CA GLY A 226 -18.59 -14.75 8.88
C GLY A 226 -17.44 -14.01 9.57
N HIS A 227 -16.19 -14.38 9.22
CA HIS A 227 -14.97 -13.85 9.81
C HIS A 227 -14.83 -12.34 9.65
N PHE A 228 -15.17 -11.78 8.47
CA PHE A 228 -15.11 -10.35 8.23
C PHE A 228 -16.10 -9.59 9.13
N TYR A 229 -17.33 -10.10 9.27
CA TYR A 229 -18.32 -9.52 10.17
C TYR A 229 -17.84 -9.51 11.62
N GLU A 230 -17.31 -10.63 12.11
CA GLU A 230 -16.73 -10.73 13.46
C GLU A 230 -15.57 -9.77 13.64
N TYR A 231 -14.68 -9.66 12.64
CA TYR A 231 -13.57 -8.72 12.65
C TYR A 231 -14.05 -7.26 12.76
N CYS A 232 -15.06 -6.87 12.02
CA CYS A 232 -15.67 -5.54 12.12
C CYS A 232 -16.28 -5.29 13.49
N TYR A 233 -17.03 -6.26 14.03
CA TYR A 233 -17.67 -6.14 15.33
C TYR A 233 -16.66 -5.98 16.48
N LEU A 234 -15.60 -6.80 16.50
CA LEU A 234 -14.55 -6.72 17.50
C LEU A 234 -13.76 -5.40 17.42
N SER A 235 -13.50 -4.91 16.21
CA SER A 235 -12.81 -3.64 16.00
C SER A 235 -13.64 -2.45 16.50
N MET A 236 -14.95 -2.48 16.34
CA MET A 236 -15.87 -1.45 16.90
C MET A 236 -15.94 -1.50 18.41
N ALA A 237 -15.95 -2.69 19.01
CA ALA A 237 -15.98 -2.87 20.46
C ALA A 237 -14.70 -2.40 21.17
N SER A 238 -13.56 -2.38 20.47
CA SER A 238 -12.27 -1.92 21.00
C SER A 238 -12.11 -0.38 21.02
N ILE A 239 -13.07 0.36 20.46
CA ILE A 239 -13.05 1.85 20.37
C ILE A 239 -13.91 2.49 21.50
N GLN A 240 -14.65 1.70 22.25
CA GLN A 240 -15.43 2.13 23.44
C GLN A 240 -14.60 1.97 24.71
#